data_0f1c2362ae02def2e8d5777896facde2
#
_entry.id   0f1c2362ae02def2e8d5777896facde2
#
_cell.length_a   1.000
_cell.length_b   1.000
_cell.length_c   1.000
_cell.angle_alpha   90.00
_cell.angle_beta   90.00
_cell.angle_gamma   90.00
#
_symmetry.space_group_name_H-M   'P 1'
#
loop_
_entity.id
_entity.type
_entity.pdbx_description
1 polymer ?
#
loop_
_entity_poly.entity_id
_entity_poly.type
_entity_poly.pdbx_seq_one_letter_code
_entity_poly.pdbx_strand_id
1 'polypeptide(L)'
;MPLKGGTQLKKDCGMWINILSHEIKKRMNANMLELGLTGVQSRVLHYILVKCADGPVFQRDVESAFSLSRSTATGILQLMEKNGLILRESVASDARLKNLIPTEKAAKLDAQIGESLRLTEQKLTRGLSDAQIALFQENAARMYDNLIE
;
A
#
# COMPACT_ATOMS: atom_id res chain seq x y z
N MET A 1 -12.93 -46.52 -8.12
CA MET A 1 -12.72 -45.96 -9.45
C MET A 1 -12.46 -44.48 -9.31
N PRO A 2 -11.30 -43.95 -9.70
CA PRO A 2 -11.10 -42.53 -9.69
C PRO A 2 -11.91 -41.90 -10.83
N LEU A 3 -12.76 -40.93 -10.49
CA LEU A 3 -13.44 -40.10 -11.46
C LEU A 3 -12.37 -39.29 -12.25
N LYS A 4 -11.94 -39.84 -13.38
CA LYS A 4 -11.19 -39.12 -14.40
C LYS A 4 -12.19 -38.21 -15.13
N GLY A 5 -12.01 -36.92 -15.03
CA GLY A 5 -12.80 -35.96 -15.78
C GLY A 5 -13.18 -34.70 -14.99
N GLY A 6 -12.30 -34.20 -14.14
CA GLY A 6 -12.45 -32.83 -13.65
C GLY A 6 -12.25 -31.89 -14.83
N THR A 7 -13.35 -31.37 -15.40
CA THR A 7 -13.32 -30.21 -16.30
C THR A 7 -12.59 -29.12 -15.54
N GLN A 8 -11.33 -28.90 -15.89
CA GLN A 8 -10.57 -27.78 -15.34
C GLN A 8 -11.29 -26.53 -15.78
N LEU A 9 -12.07 -25.93 -14.88
CA LEU A 9 -12.77 -24.68 -15.14
C LEU A 9 -11.75 -23.68 -15.69
N LYS A 10 -11.92 -23.31 -16.97
CA LYS A 10 -11.06 -22.33 -17.61
C LYS A 10 -11.24 -21.02 -16.85
N LYS A 11 -10.19 -20.62 -16.13
CA LYS A 11 -10.21 -19.36 -15.37
C LYS A 11 -10.25 -18.19 -16.35
N ASP A 12 -11.25 -17.33 -16.19
CA ASP A 12 -11.32 -16.07 -16.90
C ASP A 12 -10.36 -15.02 -16.32
N CYS A 13 -10.26 -13.88 -16.99
CA CYS A 13 -9.38 -12.79 -16.55
C CYS A 13 -9.70 -12.30 -15.13
N GLY A 14 -10.98 -12.12 -14.82
CA GLY A 14 -11.41 -11.66 -13.49
C GLY A 14 -11.04 -12.63 -12.39
N MET A 15 -11.19 -13.94 -12.63
CA MET A 15 -10.79 -14.97 -11.67
C MET A 15 -9.28 -14.97 -11.44
N TRP A 16 -8.46 -14.84 -12.48
CA TRP A 16 -7.02 -14.71 -12.34
C TRP A 16 -6.60 -13.47 -11.58
N ILE A 17 -7.23 -12.33 -11.87
CA ILE A 17 -6.98 -11.08 -11.16
C ILE A 17 -7.27 -11.23 -9.66
N ASN A 18 -8.39 -11.86 -9.31
CA ASN A 18 -8.76 -12.12 -7.92
C ASN A 18 -7.78 -13.05 -7.21
N ILE A 19 -7.35 -14.12 -7.85
CA ILE A 19 -6.38 -15.08 -7.30
C ILE A 19 -5.03 -14.38 -7.04
N LEU A 20 -4.52 -13.66 -8.03
CA LEU A 20 -3.26 -12.92 -7.92
C LEU A 20 -3.33 -11.84 -6.84
N SER A 21 -4.42 -11.06 -6.82
CA SER A 21 -4.64 -10.03 -5.80
C SER A 21 -4.67 -10.63 -4.39
N HIS A 22 -5.32 -11.78 -4.20
CA HIS A 22 -5.36 -12.48 -2.92
C HIS A 22 -3.96 -12.91 -2.46
N GLU A 23 -3.18 -13.55 -3.33
CA GLU A 23 -1.84 -14.03 -2.98
C GLU A 23 -0.85 -12.87 -2.73
N ILE A 24 -0.95 -11.80 -3.50
CA ILE A 24 -0.14 -10.59 -3.29
C ILE A 24 -0.47 -9.98 -1.91
N LYS A 25 -1.77 -9.79 -1.60
CA LYS A 25 -2.21 -9.23 -0.31
C LYS A 25 -1.79 -10.10 0.86
N LYS A 26 -1.95 -11.41 0.75
CA LYS A 26 -1.52 -12.37 1.78
C LYS A 26 -0.03 -12.22 2.08
N ARG A 27 0.79 -12.13 1.05
CA ARG A 27 2.24 -11.96 1.17
C ARG A 27 2.61 -10.60 1.77
N MET A 28 1.97 -9.53 1.30
CA MET A 28 2.16 -8.18 1.82
C MET A 28 1.75 -8.06 3.28
N ASN A 29 0.61 -8.63 3.67
CA ASN A 29 0.15 -8.60 5.06
C ASN A 29 1.11 -9.36 6.00
N ALA A 30 1.67 -10.50 5.57
CA ALA A 30 2.66 -11.22 6.35
C ALA A 30 3.93 -10.37 6.57
N ASN A 31 4.44 -9.72 5.53
CA ASN A 31 5.59 -8.84 5.61
C ASN A 31 5.33 -7.62 6.52
N MET A 32 4.15 -7.00 6.40
CA MET A 32 3.77 -5.87 7.23
C MET A 32 3.63 -6.26 8.71
N LEU A 33 3.07 -7.44 8.98
CA LEU A 33 2.94 -7.96 10.34
C LEU A 33 4.31 -8.16 11.02
N GLU A 34 5.30 -8.67 10.29
CA GLU A 34 6.68 -8.79 10.77
C GLU A 34 7.28 -7.43 11.12
N LEU A 35 6.91 -6.38 10.40
CA LEU A 35 7.35 -5.00 10.65
C LEU A 35 6.48 -4.28 11.70
N GLY A 36 5.44 -4.91 12.23
CA GLY A 36 4.55 -4.34 13.23
C GLY A 36 3.58 -3.28 12.69
N LEU A 37 3.26 -3.33 11.39
CA LEU A 37 2.36 -2.39 10.71
C LEU A 37 1.18 -3.09 10.06
N THR A 38 0.06 -2.36 9.97
CA THR A 38 -1.03 -2.72 9.05
C THR A 38 -0.77 -2.16 7.65
N GLY A 39 -1.45 -2.71 6.64
CA GLY A 39 -1.33 -2.20 5.27
C GLY A 39 -1.72 -0.72 5.15
N VAL A 40 -2.74 -0.27 5.90
CA VAL A 40 -3.14 1.16 5.91
C VAL A 40 -2.06 2.03 6.55
N GLN A 41 -1.51 1.60 7.69
CA GLN A 41 -0.43 2.33 8.36
C GLN A 41 0.79 2.48 7.47
N SER A 42 1.17 1.44 6.75
CA SER A 42 2.31 1.49 5.82
C SER A 42 2.10 2.48 4.68
N ARG A 43 0.90 2.53 4.11
CA ARG A 43 0.56 3.49 3.05
C ARG A 43 0.51 4.94 3.55
N VAL A 44 -0.06 5.15 4.74
CA VAL A 44 -0.09 6.48 5.38
C VAL A 44 1.33 6.96 5.70
N LEU A 45 2.18 6.06 6.21
CA LEU A 45 3.58 6.36 6.49
C LEU A 45 4.33 6.82 5.23
N HIS A 46 4.21 6.04 4.16
CA HIS A 46 4.82 6.38 2.87
C HIS A 46 4.33 7.73 2.32
N TYR A 47 3.02 7.97 2.39
CA TYR A 47 2.43 9.25 1.98
C TYR A 47 3.03 10.43 2.74
N ILE A 48 3.13 10.34 4.07
CA ILE A 48 3.70 11.40 4.90
C ILE A 48 5.17 11.64 4.52
N LEU A 49 5.96 10.58 4.35
CA LEU A 49 7.37 10.66 3.96
C LEU A 49 7.56 11.35 2.61
N VAL A 50 6.74 11.04 1.62
CA VAL A 50 6.83 11.65 0.30
C VAL A 50 6.36 13.11 0.34
N LYS A 51 5.23 13.38 0.99
CA LYS A 51 4.62 14.71 0.98
C LYS A 51 5.33 15.73 1.86
N CYS A 52 6.00 15.30 2.91
CA CYS A 52 6.73 16.23 3.79
C CYS A 52 7.88 16.96 3.06
N ALA A 53 8.37 16.45 1.93
CA ALA A 53 9.35 17.12 1.10
C ALA A 53 8.77 18.37 0.39
N ASP A 54 7.47 18.38 0.12
CA ASP A 54 6.77 19.47 -0.56
C ASP A 54 6.23 20.54 0.41
N GLY A 55 6.21 20.24 1.71
CA GLY A 55 5.70 21.16 2.74
C GLY A 55 5.04 20.44 3.90
N PRO A 56 4.39 21.18 4.81
CA PRO A 56 3.71 20.59 5.96
C PRO A 56 2.60 19.62 5.56
N VAL A 57 2.50 18.50 6.29
CA VAL A 57 1.45 17.48 6.11
C VAL A 57 0.54 17.49 7.33
N PHE A 58 -0.76 17.59 7.12
CA PHE A 58 -1.76 17.63 8.18
C PHE A 58 -2.66 16.40 8.15
N GLN A 59 -3.34 16.14 9.25
CA GLN A 59 -4.29 15.02 9.33
C GLN A 59 -5.35 15.08 8.22
N ARG A 60 -5.88 16.27 7.89
CA ARG A 60 -6.86 16.42 6.79
C ARG A 60 -6.34 15.95 5.44
N ASP A 61 -5.04 16.08 5.19
CA ASP A 61 -4.42 15.61 3.96
C ASP A 61 -4.45 14.08 3.89
N VAL A 62 -4.19 13.43 5.02
CA VAL A 62 -4.30 11.97 5.17
C VAL A 62 -5.76 11.51 5.02
N GLU A 63 -6.70 12.19 5.67
CA GLU A 63 -8.13 11.90 5.54
C GLU A 63 -8.59 11.93 4.08
N SER A 64 -8.19 12.96 3.34
CA SER A 64 -8.53 13.13 1.92
C SER A 64 -7.85 12.09 1.03
N ALA A 65 -6.54 11.86 1.20
CA ALA A 65 -5.76 10.96 0.37
C ALA A 65 -6.23 9.50 0.45
N PHE A 66 -6.72 9.08 1.62
CA PHE A 66 -7.12 7.69 1.87
C PHE A 66 -8.63 7.51 2.08
N SER A 67 -9.42 8.55 1.88
CA SER A 67 -10.88 8.53 2.12
C SER A 67 -11.24 8.02 3.52
N LEU A 68 -10.50 8.48 4.52
CA LEU A 68 -10.68 8.10 5.92
C LEU A 68 -11.59 9.09 6.64
N SER A 69 -12.40 8.57 7.57
CA SER A 69 -13.08 9.41 8.54
C SER A 69 -12.07 10.06 9.49
N ARG A 70 -12.44 11.19 10.07
CA ARG A 70 -11.59 11.90 11.04
C ARG A 70 -11.21 11.01 12.23
N SER A 71 -12.14 10.22 12.75
CA SER A 71 -11.89 9.32 13.87
C SER A 71 -10.93 8.19 13.51
N THR A 72 -11.06 7.63 12.32
CA THR A 72 -10.14 6.58 11.83
C THR A 72 -8.73 7.13 11.62
N ALA A 73 -8.60 8.28 10.98
CA ALA A 73 -7.31 8.94 10.80
C ALA A 73 -6.66 9.29 12.14
N THR A 74 -7.43 9.82 13.09
CA THR A 74 -6.96 10.11 14.44
C THR A 74 -6.37 8.86 15.12
N GLY A 75 -7.08 7.73 15.06
CA GLY A 75 -6.61 6.48 15.66
C GLY A 75 -5.31 5.97 15.04
N ILE A 76 -5.22 6.00 13.71
CA ILE A 76 -4.02 5.59 12.97
C ILE A 76 -2.83 6.48 13.34
N LEU A 77 -2.99 7.79 13.31
CA LEU A 77 -1.92 8.74 13.58
C LEU A 77 -1.47 8.74 15.04
N GLN A 78 -2.39 8.56 15.98
CA GLN A 78 -2.05 8.41 17.40
C GLN A 78 -1.19 7.16 17.65
N LEU A 79 -1.54 6.05 17.01
CA LEU A 79 -0.75 4.83 17.12
C LEU A 79 0.63 4.97 16.47
N MET A 80 0.71 5.64 15.32
CA MET A 80 2.00 5.93 14.66
C MET A 80 2.87 6.85 15.52
N GLU A 81 2.30 7.85 16.17
CA GLU A 81 3.02 8.73 17.10
C GLU A 81 3.51 7.95 18.33
N LYS A 82 2.66 7.12 18.92
CA LYS A 82 3.01 6.24 20.05
C LYS A 82 4.17 5.30 19.70
N ASN A 83 4.21 4.82 18.48
CA ASN A 83 5.26 3.91 17.98
C ASN A 83 6.52 4.65 17.51
N GLY A 84 6.58 5.96 17.64
CA GLY A 84 7.75 6.76 17.29
C GLY A 84 7.97 6.93 15.79
N LEU A 85 6.91 6.80 14.97
CA LEU A 85 6.97 6.93 13.51
C LEU A 85 6.73 8.36 13.04
N ILE A 86 5.95 9.14 13.78
CA ILE A 86 5.70 10.55 13.51
C ILE A 86 5.79 11.37 14.79
N LEU A 87 6.10 12.64 14.62
CA LEU A 87 5.96 13.70 15.62
C LEU A 87 4.89 14.67 15.16
N ARG A 88 4.25 15.34 16.11
CA ARG A 88 3.29 16.39 15.84
C ARG A 88 3.83 17.72 16.34
N GLU A 89 4.00 18.68 15.43
CA GLU A 89 4.44 20.03 15.78
C GLU A 89 3.37 21.05 15.43
N SER A 90 3.12 21.95 16.36
CA SER A 90 2.21 23.08 16.12
C SER A 90 2.78 24.02 15.06
N VAL A 91 1.90 24.51 14.15
CA VAL A 91 2.30 25.55 13.18
C VAL A 91 2.23 26.91 13.85
N ALA A 92 3.17 27.80 13.54
CA ALA A 92 3.26 29.14 14.15
C ALA A 92 1.98 30.00 13.93
N SER A 93 1.27 29.77 12.81
CA SER A 93 0.05 30.51 12.46
C SER A 93 -1.23 30.01 13.14
N ASP A 94 -1.28 28.73 13.55
CA ASP A 94 -2.43 28.13 14.23
C ASP A 94 -1.99 26.91 15.05
N ALA A 95 -2.07 27.04 16.38
CA ALA A 95 -1.72 25.98 17.32
C ALA A 95 -2.61 24.72 17.24
N ARG A 96 -3.77 24.84 16.59
CA ARG A 96 -4.70 23.71 16.36
C ARG A 96 -4.24 22.82 15.22
N LEU A 97 -3.46 23.36 14.29
CA LEU A 97 -2.87 22.63 13.17
C LEU A 97 -1.57 21.99 13.64
N LYS A 98 -1.49 20.67 13.50
CA LYS A 98 -0.29 19.89 13.79
C LYS A 98 0.32 19.37 12.51
N ASN A 99 1.55 19.81 12.23
CA ASN A 99 2.35 19.23 11.17
C ASN A 99 2.78 17.81 11.58
N LEU A 100 2.55 16.84 10.71
CA LEU A 100 2.96 15.46 10.87
C LEU A 100 4.38 15.30 10.33
N ILE A 101 5.35 15.08 11.21
CA ILE A 101 6.75 14.98 10.86
C ILE A 101 7.19 13.53 10.97
N PRO A 102 7.61 12.87 9.86
CA PRO A 102 8.12 11.51 9.93
C PRO A 102 9.48 11.48 10.63
N THR A 103 9.72 10.44 11.40
CA THR A 103 10.97 10.21 12.11
C THR A 103 11.97 9.43 11.24
N GLU A 104 13.23 9.37 11.68
CA GLU A 104 14.24 8.50 11.05
C GLU A 104 13.82 7.02 11.09
N LYS A 105 13.21 6.58 12.20
CA LYS A 105 12.64 5.25 12.32
C LYS A 105 11.61 4.97 11.22
N ALA A 106 10.75 5.94 10.93
CA ALA A 106 9.76 5.86 9.85
C ALA A 106 10.43 5.69 8.48
N ALA A 107 11.47 6.46 8.19
CA ALA A 107 12.20 6.36 6.93
C ALA A 107 12.87 4.99 6.74
N LYS A 108 13.47 4.45 7.79
CA LYS A 108 14.07 3.10 7.78
C LYS A 108 13.01 2.02 7.55
N LEU A 109 11.88 2.14 8.22
CA LEU A 109 10.77 1.20 8.10
C LEU A 109 10.16 1.24 6.69
N ASP A 110 9.96 2.42 6.13
CA ASP A 110 9.47 2.60 4.76
C ASP A 110 10.41 1.99 3.71
N ALA A 111 11.73 2.13 3.91
CA ALA A 111 12.73 1.49 3.05
C ALA A 111 12.64 -0.05 3.10
N GLN A 112 12.41 -0.64 4.27
CA GLN A 112 12.20 -2.08 4.43
C GLN A 112 10.92 -2.55 3.73
N ILE A 113 9.85 -1.76 3.81
CA ILE A 113 8.60 -2.01 3.10
C ILE A 113 8.83 -1.95 1.58
N GLY A 114 9.54 -0.95 1.10
CA GLY A 114 9.88 -0.80 -0.31
C GLY A 114 10.68 -1.99 -0.84
N GLU A 115 11.64 -2.49 -0.07
CA GLU A 115 12.40 -3.70 -0.42
C GLU A 115 11.51 -4.95 -0.45
N SER A 116 10.60 -5.09 0.47
CA SER A 116 9.63 -6.18 0.49
C SER A 116 8.70 -6.17 -0.72
N LEU A 117 8.25 -4.98 -1.13
CA LEU A 117 7.47 -4.78 -2.36
C LEU A 117 8.28 -5.18 -3.59
N ARG A 118 9.53 -4.74 -3.68
CA ARG A 118 10.44 -5.06 -4.79
C ARG A 118 10.67 -6.56 -4.92
N LEU A 119 10.91 -7.25 -3.81
CA LEU A 119 11.09 -8.71 -3.80
C LEU A 119 9.80 -9.44 -4.19
N THR A 120 8.66 -8.95 -3.80
CA THR A 120 7.36 -9.50 -4.20
C THR A 120 7.15 -9.35 -5.71
N GLU A 121 7.47 -8.19 -6.28
CA GLU A 121 7.39 -7.93 -7.72
C GLU A 121 8.35 -8.85 -8.50
N GLN A 122 9.59 -8.99 -8.05
CA GLN A 122 10.54 -9.91 -8.67
C GLN A 122 10.04 -11.36 -8.66
N LYS A 123 9.40 -11.78 -7.56
CA LYS A 123 8.86 -13.13 -7.47
C LYS A 123 7.64 -13.32 -8.37
N LEU A 124 6.78 -12.31 -8.44
CA LEU A 124 5.57 -12.29 -9.29
C LEU A 124 5.94 -12.42 -10.78
N THR A 125 6.98 -11.72 -11.20
CA THR A 125 7.40 -11.65 -12.61
C THR A 125 8.46 -12.66 -13.01
N ARG A 126 8.85 -13.54 -12.09
CA ARG A 126 9.88 -14.56 -12.37
C ARG A 126 9.52 -15.41 -13.57
N GLY A 127 10.43 -15.51 -14.54
CA GLY A 127 10.26 -16.29 -15.75
C GLY A 127 9.49 -15.59 -16.87
N LEU A 128 9.07 -14.33 -16.65
CA LEU A 128 8.48 -13.49 -17.68
C LEU A 128 9.57 -12.61 -18.33
N SER A 129 9.46 -12.40 -19.64
CA SER A 129 10.29 -11.42 -20.35
C SER A 129 9.79 -9.99 -20.12
N ASP A 130 10.65 -9.01 -20.37
CA ASP A 130 10.26 -7.60 -20.28
C ASP A 130 9.08 -7.27 -21.21
N ALA A 131 9.04 -7.86 -22.38
CA ALA A 131 7.93 -7.71 -23.33
C ALA A 131 6.62 -8.29 -22.78
N GLN A 132 6.65 -9.43 -22.10
CA GLN A 132 5.46 -10.02 -21.47
C GLN A 132 4.97 -9.18 -20.30
N ILE A 133 5.88 -8.63 -19.50
CA ILE A 133 5.53 -7.72 -18.40
C ILE A 133 4.88 -6.45 -18.95
N ALA A 134 5.48 -5.82 -19.97
CA ALA A 134 4.93 -4.63 -20.60
C ALA A 134 3.54 -4.87 -21.20
N LEU A 135 3.33 -6.01 -21.86
CA LEU A 135 2.04 -6.39 -22.43
C LEU A 135 0.98 -6.61 -21.34
N PHE A 136 1.36 -7.24 -20.22
CA PHE A 136 0.46 -7.39 -19.07
C PHE A 136 0.04 -6.04 -18.51
N GLN A 137 0.97 -5.12 -18.34
CA GLN A 137 0.70 -3.77 -17.80
C GLN A 137 -0.23 -2.99 -18.73
N GLU A 138 0.02 -3.03 -20.05
CA GLU A 138 -0.84 -2.39 -21.04
C GLU A 138 -2.26 -2.96 -21.03
N ASN A 139 -2.38 -4.28 -21.02
CA ASN A 139 -3.68 -4.94 -20.99
C ASN A 139 -4.43 -4.69 -19.68
N ALA A 140 -3.74 -4.68 -18.55
CA ALA A 140 -4.33 -4.37 -17.24
C ALA A 140 -4.88 -2.93 -17.20
N ALA A 141 -4.13 -1.96 -17.74
CA ALA A 141 -4.57 -0.58 -17.86
C ALA A 141 -5.84 -0.46 -18.71
N ARG A 142 -5.89 -1.14 -19.87
CA ARG A 142 -7.08 -1.17 -20.73
C ARG A 142 -8.28 -1.82 -20.04
N MET A 143 -8.07 -2.91 -19.29
CA MET A 143 -9.14 -3.54 -18.51
C MET A 143 -9.69 -2.61 -17.43
N TYR A 144 -8.81 -1.84 -16.79
CA TYR A 144 -9.22 -0.83 -15.81
C TYR A 144 -10.08 0.26 -16.47
N ASP A 145 -9.61 0.82 -17.59
CA ASP A 145 -10.36 1.85 -18.33
C ASP A 145 -11.76 1.36 -18.75
N ASN A 146 -11.87 0.12 -19.23
CA ASN A 146 -13.15 -0.49 -19.59
C ASN A 146 -14.14 -0.61 -18.40
N LEU A 147 -13.63 -0.67 -17.16
CA LEU A 147 -14.49 -0.82 -15.98
C LEU A 147 -14.95 0.51 -15.40
N ILE A 148 -14.26 1.61 -15.71
CA ILE A 148 -14.58 2.94 -15.17
C ILE A 148 -15.38 3.80 -16.16
N GLU A 149 -15.60 3.35 -17.40
CA GLU A 149 -16.53 3.94 -18.35
C GLU A 149 -17.99 3.79 -17.85
#